data_ef2f031ccd0b271dbb95ee5966a9023b
#
_entry.id   ef2f031ccd0b271dbb95ee5966a9023b
#
_cell.length_a   1.000
_cell.length_b   1.000
_cell.length_c   1.000
_cell.angle_alpha   90.00
_cell.angle_beta   90.00
_cell.angle_gamma   90.00
#
_symmetry.space_group_name_H-M   'P 1'
#
loop_
_entity.id
_entity.type
_entity.pdbx_description
1 polymer ?
#
loop_
_entity_poly.entity_id
_entity_poly.type
_entity_poly.pdbx_seq_one_letter_code
_entity_poly.pdbx_strand_id
1 'polypeptide(L)'
;IGLCLVGSEMCIRDSPTTVAFQGVSSPLKDMDEFLNVEQDGKKVKRESDTFDTFFESSWYYARFASFDSKDSMIDDRAKYWLPVDQYVGGIEHAVLHLLYSRFFYRCMRDLGLIEGDEPFKNLLCQGMVLKDGTKVSKSKGNTVDPQGLIEKYGADTVRLFVMFAAPPEQSLEWSDQGVQGANSCL
;
A
#
# COMPACT_ATOMS: atom_id res chain seq x y z
N ILE A 1 -10.69 14.87 1.33
CA ILE A 1 -10.44 13.97 2.41
C ILE A 1 -9.06 13.45 2.28
N GLY A 2 -8.27 13.76 3.23
CA GLY A 2 -6.88 13.43 3.37
C GLY A 2 -6.45 12.08 2.86
N LEU A 3 -6.42 11.95 1.59
CA LEU A 3 -5.85 10.83 0.89
C LEU A 3 -4.36 10.99 0.67
N CYS A 4 -3.80 12.08 1.17
CA CYS A 4 -2.39 12.18 1.45
C CYS A 4 -2.12 11.65 2.85
N LEU A 5 -2.26 10.35 3.02
CA LEU A 5 -2.01 9.68 4.31
C LEU A 5 -0.53 9.67 4.71
N VAL A 6 0.35 10.08 3.84
CA VAL A 6 1.76 10.27 4.15
C VAL A 6 2.11 11.66 3.64
N GLY A 7 2.02 12.64 4.54
CA GLY A 7 2.12 14.04 4.28
C GLY A 7 3.17 14.50 3.27
N SER A 8 2.84 14.44 2.00
CA SER A 8 3.48 15.36 1.09
C SER A 8 2.82 16.71 1.32
N GLU A 9 3.59 17.69 1.77
CA GLU A 9 3.10 19.07 1.94
C GLU A 9 2.44 19.61 0.68
N MET A 10 2.76 19.09 -0.50
CA MET A 10 2.14 19.44 -1.77
C MET A 10 0.64 19.11 -1.81
N CYS A 11 0.24 17.93 -1.36
CA CYS A 11 -1.18 17.56 -1.32
C CYS A 11 -1.94 18.38 -0.27
N ILE A 12 -1.28 18.74 0.85
CA ILE A 12 -1.88 19.54 1.91
C ILE A 12 -2.05 21.00 1.46
N ARG A 13 -1.08 21.56 0.73
CA ARG A 13 -1.11 22.95 0.28
C ARG A 13 -2.13 23.22 -0.81
N ASP A 14 -2.37 22.25 -1.67
CA ASP A 14 -3.26 22.41 -2.81
C ASP A 14 -4.70 21.95 -2.56
N SER A 15 -4.94 21.27 -1.43
CA SER A 15 -6.29 20.85 -1.07
C SER A 15 -7.04 21.96 -0.34
N PRO A 16 -8.28 22.28 -0.75
CA PRO A 16 -9.07 23.27 -0.03
C PRO A 16 -9.39 22.78 1.40
N THR A 17 -9.30 23.71 2.36
CA THR A 17 -9.53 23.41 3.79
C THR A 17 -11.01 23.28 4.14
N THR A 18 -11.90 23.76 3.24
CA THR A 18 -13.35 23.72 3.43
C THR A 18 -14.00 22.99 2.27
N VAL A 19 -14.23 21.70 2.44
CA VAL A 19 -14.90 20.87 1.44
C VAL A 19 -16.23 20.37 2.00
N ALA A 20 -17.33 20.74 1.34
CA ALA A 20 -18.64 20.21 1.66
C ALA A 20 -18.87 18.90 0.86
N PHE A 21 -19.11 17.80 1.57
CA PHE A 21 -19.43 16.53 0.93
C PHE A 21 -20.91 16.50 0.51
N GLN A 22 -21.15 16.39 -0.78
CA GLN A 22 -22.48 16.24 -1.34
C GLN A 22 -22.51 15.06 -2.33
N GLY A 23 -22.68 13.85 -1.83
CA GLY A 23 -22.91 12.69 -2.70
C GLY A 23 -21.65 11.92 -3.12
N VAL A 24 -21.69 11.29 -4.29
CA VAL A 24 -20.73 10.28 -4.79
C VAL A 24 -19.62 10.87 -5.68
N SER A 25 -19.78 12.11 -6.15
CA SER A 25 -18.80 12.78 -7.03
C SER A 25 -17.72 13.50 -6.22
N SER A 26 -16.57 13.75 -6.86
CA SER A 26 -15.52 14.59 -6.26
C SER A 26 -16.07 15.98 -5.97
N PRO A 27 -16.05 16.43 -4.69
CA PRO A 27 -16.55 17.76 -4.34
C PRO A 27 -15.73 18.89 -4.95
N LEU A 28 -14.52 18.60 -5.42
CA LEU A 28 -13.65 19.56 -6.09
C LEU A 28 -14.21 20.01 -7.46
N LYS A 29 -15.08 19.19 -8.07
CA LYS A 29 -15.72 19.50 -9.36
C LYS A 29 -16.67 20.71 -9.29
N ASP A 30 -17.20 20.97 -8.09
CA ASP A 30 -18.18 22.04 -7.84
C ASP A 30 -17.54 23.28 -7.18
N MET A 31 -16.21 23.31 -7.07
CA MET A 31 -15.46 24.42 -6.45
C MET A 31 -14.77 25.28 -7.51
N ASP A 32 -15.44 26.31 -7.98
CA ASP A 32 -14.90 27.22 -9.01
C ASP A 32 -13.57 27.87 -8.60
N GLU A 33 -13.39 28.22 -7.35
CA GLU A 33 -12.15 28.79 -6.81
C GLU A 33 -10.97 27.80 -6.88
N PHE A 34 -11.25 26.51 -6.75
CA PHE A 34 -10.25 25.46 -6.90
C PHE A 34 -9.96 25.17 -8.37
N LEU A 35 -11.00 25.14 -9.20
CA LEU A 35 -10.89 24.74 -10.61
C LEU A 35 -10.22 25.80 -11.48
N ASN A 36 -10.59 27.07 -11.29
CA ASN A 36 -10.16 28.14 -12.18
C ASN A 36 -8.95 28.87 -11.58
N VAL A 37 -7.79 28.62 -12.13
CA VAL A 37 -6.52 29.21 -11.68
C VAL A 37 -5.81 29.94 -12.82
N GLU A 38 -4.90 30.82 -12.47
CA GLU A 38 -4.00 31.46 -13.43
C GLU A 38 -2.61 30.87 -13.31
N GLN A 39 -2.06 30.39 -14.42
CA GLN A 39 -0.72 29.86 -14.50
C GLN A 39 0.01 30.51 -15.69
N ASP A 40 1.15 31.12 -15.43
CA ASP A 40 1.97 31.83 -16.43
C ASP A 40 1.17 32.88 -17.22
N GLY A 41 0.26 33.64 -16.54
CA GLY A 41 -0.60 34.66 -17.15
C GLY A 41 -1.73 34.10 -18.01
N LYS A 42 -1.99 32.79 -17.97
CA LYS A 42 -3.07 32.14 -18.70
C LYS A 42 -4.09 31.55 -17.72
N LYS A 43 -5.36 31.74 -18.06
CA LYS A 43 -6.45 31.07 -17.34
C LYS A 43 -6.42 29.58 -17.71
N VAL A 44 -6.27 28.73 -16.74
CA VAL A 44 -6.27 27.27 -16.89
C VAL A 44 -7.28 26.65 -15.92
N LYS A 45 -7.73 25.44 -16.25
CA LYS A 45 -8.61 24.68 -15.38
C LYS A 45 -7.79 23.58 -14.71
N ARG A 46 -7.82 23.54 -13.37
CA ARG A 46 -7.17 22.51 -12.58
C ARG A 46 -7.94 21.19 -12.69
N GLU A 47 -7.20 20.07 -12.64
CA GLU A 47 -7.81 18.75 -12.54
C GLU A 47 -8.52 18.59 -11.18
N SER A 48 -9.71 18.02 -11.23
CA SER A 48 -10.58 17.83 -10.06
C SER A 48 -10.73 16.37 -9.62
N ASP A 49 -10.18 15.44 -10.36
CA ASP A 49 -10.15 14.06 -9.94
C ASP A 49 -9.06 13.86 -8.87
N THR A 50 -9.34 12.97 -7.93
CA THR A 50 -8.36 12.58 -6.91
C THR A 50 -7.33 11.65 -7.53
N PHE A 51 -6.13 11.61 -6.95
CA PHE A 51 -5.15 10.60 -7.30
C PHE A 51 -5.68 9.20 -7.06
N ASP A 52 -5.16 8.24 -7.81
CA ASP A 52 -5.40 6.83 -7.57
C ASP A 52 -4.99 6.44 -6.13
N THR A 53 -5.72 5.48 -5.54
CA THR A 53 -5.51 5.04 -4.17
C THR A 53 -4.11 4.47 -3.91
N PHE A 54 -3.42 3.99 -4.95
CA PHE A 54 -2.05 3.47 -4.86
C PHE A 54 -0.97 4.52 -5.06
N PHE A 55 -1.33 5.77 -5.35
CA PHE A 55 -0.35 6.82 -5.61
C PHE A 55 0.61 7.03 -4.45
N GLU A 56 0.12 7.32 -3.26
CA GLU A 56 0.96 7.55 -2.09
C GLU A 56 1.66 6.27 -1.60
N SER A 57 1.01 5.12 -1.69
CA SER A 57 1.60 3.85 -1.30
C SER A 57 2.68 3.35 -2.27
N SER A 58 2.83 3.98 -3.43
CA SER A 58 3.80 3.57 -4.44
C SER A 58 5.25 3.81 -4.05
N TRP A 59 5.52 4.69 -3.09
CA TRP A 59 6.87 5.07 -2.68
C TRP A 59 7.11 5.05 -1.16
N TYR A 60 6.15 4.54 -0.37
CA TYR A 60 6.22 4.54 1.10
C TYR A 60 7.50 3.89 1.64
N TYR A 61 8.00 2.84 1.00
CA TYR A 61 9.23 2.15 1.40
C TYR A 61 10.46 3.06 1.32
N ALA A 62 10.52 3.96 0.35
CA ALA A 62 11.56 4.98 0.24
C ALA A 62 11.42 6.03 1.35
N ARG A 63 10.17 6.44 1.66
CA ARG A 63 9.89 7.38 2.73
C ARG A 63 10.27 6.82 4.10
N PHE A 64 10.08 5.54 4.35
CA PHE A 64 10.49 4.92 5.61
C PHE A 64 11.99 5.04 5.89
N ALA A 65 12.83 5.00 4.85
CA ALA A 65 14.27 5.22 5.00
C ALA A 65 14.60 6.66 5.45
N SER A 66 13.67 7.59 5.24
CA SER A 66 13.84 9.03 5.52
C SER A 66 12.65 9.60 6.31
N PHE A 67 12.07 8.82 7.24
CA PHE A 67 10.76 9.08 7.86
C PHE A 67 10.68 10.43 8.59
N ASP A 68 11.77 10.92 9.13
CA ASP A 68 11.87 12.16 9.89
C ASP A 68 12.35 13.37 9.06
N SER A 69 12.63 13.18 7.76
CA SER A 69 12.98 14.29 6.87
C SER A 69 11.81 15.26 6.73
N LYS A 70 12.06 16.56 6.98
CA LYS A 70 11.05 17.62 6.91
C LYS A 70 11.19 18.48 5.65
N ASP A 71 12.35 18.46 5.03
CA ASP A 71 12.72 19.36 3.95
C ASP A 71 12.60 18.72 2.56
N SER A 72 12.50 17.37 2.52
CA SER A 72 12.47 16.61 1.26
C SER A 72 11.62 15.36 1.38
N MET A 73 11.14 14.86 0.24
CA MET A 73 10.46 13.56 0.13
C MET A 73 11.29 12.43 0.73
N ILE A 74 12.54 12.36 0.29
CA ILE A 74 13.57 11.39 0.69
C ILE A 74 14.91 12.09 0.77
N ASP A 75 15.85 11.53 1.50
CA ASP A 75 17.23 11.99 1.63
C ASP A 75 18.24 10.88 1.28
N ASP A 76 19.52 11.13 1.48
CA ASP A 76 20.60 10.20 1.10
C ASP A 76 20.50 8.83 1.78
N ARG A 77 19.78 8.72 2.89
CA ARG A 77 19.50 7.44 3.53
C ARG A 77 18.68 6.52 2.62
N ALA A 78 17.76 7.07 1.84
CA ALA A 78 17.02 6.27 0.85
C ALA A 78 17.95 5.68 -0.22
N LYS A 79 18.96 6.41 -0.69
CA LYS A 79 19.95 5.90 -1.64
C LYS A 79 20.74 4.71 -1.08
N TYR A 80 21.04 4.74 0.22
CA TYR A 80 21.73 3.64 0.89
C TYR A 80 20.87 2.38 1.03
N TRP A 81 19.58 2.53 1.39
CA TRP A 81 18.69 1.41 1.68
C TRP A 81 17.97 0.84 0.45
N LEU A 82 17.96 1.56 -0.67
CA LEU A 82 17.31 1.13 -1.90
C LEU A 82 18.34 0.56 -2.90
N PRO A 83 17.90 -0.38 -3.75
CA PRO A 83 16.61 -1.04 -3.79
C PRO A 83 16.38 -1.97 -2.60
N VAL A 84 15.13 -2.22 -2.23
CA VAL A 84 14.74 -3.14 -1.14
C VAL A 84 15.22 -4.55 -1.46
N ASP A 85 15.87 -5.22 -0.50
CA ASP A 85 16.46 -6.55 -0.73
C ASP A 85 15.42 -7.64 -0.92
N GLN A 86 14.36 -7.62 -0.11
CA GLN A 86 13.26 -8.58 -0.19
C GLN A 86 11.93 -7.89 0.02
N TYR A 87 11.03 -8.00 -0.94
CA TYR A 87 9.67 -7.47 -0.86
C TYR A 87 8.66 -8.60 -0.91
N VAL A 88 7.73 -8.62 0.04
CA VAL A 88 6.75 -9.70 0.20
C VAL A 88 5.35 -9.13 0.12
N GLY A 89 4.48 -9.72 -0.69
CA GLY A 89 3.10 -9.28 -0.83
C GLY A 89 2.25 -10.25 -1.62
N GLY A 90 0.94 -9.99 -1.66
CA GLY A 90 -0.01 -10.82 -2.42
C GLY A 90 0.17 -10.64 -3.93
N ILE A 91 -0.07 -11.72 -4.68
CA ILE A 91 0.04 -11.74 -6.15
C ILE A 91 -0.90 -10.74 -6.82
N GLU A 92 -2.02 -10.39 -6.21
CA GLU A 92 -2.98 -9.42 -6.72
C GLU A 92 -2.41 -8.02 -6.91
N HIS A 93 -1.34 -7.69 -6.20
CA HIS A 93 -0.68 -6.39 -6.32
C HIS A 93 0.22 -6.25 -7.55
N ALA A 94 0.42 -7.30 -8.33
CA ALA A 94 1.27 -7.28 -9.53
C ALA A 94 0.84 -6.19 -10.54
N VAL A 95 -0.46 -6.03 -10.76
CA VAL A 95 -1.05 -5.04 -11.68
C VAL A 95 -1.57 -3.78 -10.97
N LEU A 96 -1.39 -3.68 -9.66
CA LEU A 96 -1.82 -2.57 -8.83
C LEU A 96 -0.59 -1.90 -8.21
N HIS A 97 -0.39 -2.08 -6.92
CA HIS A 97 0.69 -1.47 -6.15
C HIS A 97 2.10 -1.66 -6.77
N LEU A 98 2.44 -2.85 -7.24
CA LEU A 98 3.78 -3.11 -7.79
C LEU A 98 4.02 -2.37 -9.10
N LEU A 99 3.00 -2.24 -9.95
CA LEU A 99 3.11 -1.46 -11.18
C LEU A 99 3.38 0.02 -10.87
N TYR A 100 2.61 0.60 -9.94
CA TYR A 100 2.80 1.97 -9.49
C TYR A 100 4.15 2.18 -8.82
N SER A 101 4.59 1.24 -7.97
CA SER A 101 5.90 1.33 -7.30
C SER A 101 7.05 1.36 -8.28
N ARG A 102 7.01 0.52 -9.32
CA ARG A 102 8.04 0.51 -10.37
C ARG A 102 8.03 1.79 -11.21
N PHE A 103 6.85 2.27 -11.57
CA PHE A 103 6.71 3.51 -12.30
C PHE A 103 7.23 4.70 -11.47
N PHE A 104 6.80 4.82 -10.22
CA PHE A 104 7.19 5.91 -9.34
C PHE A 104 8.69 5.89 -9.02
N TYR A 105 9.27 4.70 -8.85
CA TYR A 105 10.71 4.54 -8.66
C TYR A 105 11.50 5.11 -9.83
N ARG A 106 11.09 4.82 -11.06
CA ARG A 106 11.73 5.37 -12.26
C ARG A 106 11.57 6.89 -12.37
N CYS A 107 10.42 7.42 -11.99
CA CYS A 107 10.24 8.88 -11.92
C CYS A 107 11.19 9.51 -10.90
N MET A 108 11.34 8.93 -9.72
CA MET A 108 12.30 9.40 -8.71
C MET A 108 13.75 9.31 -9.19
N ARG A 109 14.11 8.24 -9.91
CA ARG A 109 15.41 8.11 -10.55
C ARG A 109 15.66 9.22 -11.57
N ASP A 110 14.69 9.47 -12.45
CA ASP A 110 14.83 10.50 -13.50
C ASP A 110 14.93 11.91 -12.92
N LEU A 111 14.41 12.13 -11.72
CA LEU A 111 14.58 13.34 -10.92
C LEU A 111 15.90 13.38 -10.13
N GLY A 112 16.72 12.34 -10.20
CA GLY A 112 18.00 12.25 -9.47
C GLY A 112 17.87 12.00 -7.96
N LEU A 113 16.69 11.59 -7.48
CA LEU A 113 16.45 11.35 -6.07
C LEU A 113 16.99 10.00 -5.60
N ILE A 114 16.99 9.01 -6.48
CA ILE A 114 17.45 7.62 -6.22
C ILE A 114 18.24 7.11 -7.43
N GLU A 115 18.85 5.93 -7.27
CA GLU A 115 19.60 5.24 -8.32
C GLU A 115 18.95 3.89 -8.65
N GLY A 116 19.23 3.37 -9.87
CA GLY A 116 18.73 2.07 -10.33
C GLY A 116 17.34 2.14 -10.98
N ASP A 117 16.91 1.01 -11.55
CA ASP A 117 15.72 0.92 -12.39
C ASP A 117 14.53 0.23 -11.73
N GLU A 118 14.80 -0.56 -10.68
CA GLU A 118 13.80 -1.39 -10.03
C GLU A 118 13.85 -1.19 -8.50
N PRO A 119 12.69 -1.06 -7.85
CA PRO A 119 12.60 -0.78 -6.42
C PRO A 119 12.94 -1.99 -5.54
N PHE A 120 12.80 -3.21 -6.06
CA PHE A 120 12.92 -4.46 -5.32
C PHE A 120 13.93 -5.40 -6.00
N LYS A 121 14.91 -5.91 -5.24
CA LYS A 121 15.86 -6.92 -5.74
C LYS A 121 15.20 -8.29 -5.87
N ASN A 122 14.43 -8.68 -4.85
CA ASN A 122 13.68 -9.93 -4.82
C ASN A 122 12.23 -9.64 -4.46
N LEU A 123 11.32 -10.25 -5.19
CA LEU A 123 9.89 -10.14 -4.99
C LEU A 123 9.31 -11.53 -4.71
N LEU A 124 8.70 -11.69 -3.55
CA LEU A 124 7.95 -12.89 -3.19
C LEU A 124 6.46 -12.58 -3.28
N CYS A 125 5.81 -13.11 -4.30
CA CYS A 125 4.36 -13.01 -4.47
C CYS A 125 3.67 -14.16 -3.74
N GLN A 126 2.97 -13.84 -2.65
CA GLN A 126 2.25 -14.83 -1.85
C GLN A 126 0.95 -15.27 -2.54
N GLY A 127 0.65 -16.57 -2.37
CA GLY A 127 -0.63 -17.13 -2.78
C GLY A 127 -1.80 -16.62 -1.94
N MET A 128 -3.01 -16.95 -2.37
CA MET A 128 -4.25 -16.54 -1.70
C MET A 128 -4.51 -17.40 -0.46
N VAL A 129 -5.07 -16.78 0.57
CA VAL A 129 -5.68 -17.52 1.68
C VAL A 129 -7.13 -17.85 1.31
N LEU A 130 -7.44 -19.12 1.32
CA LEU A 130 -8.76 -19.67 1.01
C LEU A 130 -9.40 -20.19 2.29
N LYS A 131 -10.73 -20.12 2.36
CA LYS A 131 -11.55 -20.80 3.36
C LYS A 131 -12.76 -21.39 2.66
N ASP A 132 -12.95 -22.68 2.84
CA ASP A 132 -14.00 -23.46 2.15
C ASP A 132 -13.92 -23.28 0.60
N GLY A 133 -12.69 -23.34 0.07
CA GLY A 133 -12.41 -23.21 -1.36
C GLY A 133 -12.62 -21.79 -1.94
N THR A 134 -12.92 -20.79 -1.10
CA THR A 134 -13.12 -19.41 -1.55
C THR A 134 -12.14 -18.44 -0.93
N LYS A 135 -11.70 -17.42 -1.72
CA LYS A 135 -10.82 -16.36 -1.22
C LYS A 135 -11.41 -15.70 0.02
N VAL A 136 -10.61 -15.60 1.08
CA VAL A 136 -10.94 -14.86 2.28
C VAL A 136 -11.11 -13.37 1.96
N SER A 137 -12.24 -12.78 2.34
CA SER A 137 -12.55 -11.39 2.03
C SER A 137 -13.55 -10.82 3.04
N LYS A 138 -13.35 -9.55 3.43
CA LYS A 138 -14.29 -8.83 4.31
C LYS A 138 -15.70 -8.75 3.71
N SER A 139 -15.79 -8.55 2.39
CA SER A 139 -17.08 -8.44 1.68
C SER A 139 -17.87 -9.74 1.67
N LYS A 140 -17.22 -10.89 1.79
CA LYS A 140 -17.86 -12.21 1.87
C LYS A 140 -18.16 -12.65 3.30
N GLY A 141 -17.65 -11.94 4.30
CA GLY A 141 -17.83 -12.29 5.71
C GLY A 141 -17.13 -13.60 6.14
N ASN A 142 -16.21 -14.14 5.32
CA ASN A 142 -15.47 -15.37 5.59
C ASN A 142 -14.07 -15.12 6.13
N THR A 143 -13.82 -13.95 6.71
CA THR A 143 -12.54 -13.60 7.32
C THR A 143 -12.26 -14.48 8.53
N VAL A 144 -10.99 -14.85 8.67
CA VAL A 144 -10.49 -15.53 9.85
C VAL A 144 -9.88 -14.47 10.77
N ASP A 145 -10.43 -14.35 11.99
CA ASP A 145 -9.83 -13.52 13.02
C ASP A 145 -8.72 -14.31 13.74
N PRO A 146 -7.46 -13.94 13.59
CA PRO A 146 -6.38 -14.62 14.27
C PRO A 146 -6.41 -14.42 15.79
N GLN A 147 -7.06 -13.36 16.29
CA GLN A 147 -7.04 -13.01 17.70
C GLN A 147 -7.65 -14.12 18.57
N GLY A 148 -8.81 -14.64 18.20
CA GLY A 148 -9.45 -15.75 18.93
C GLY A 148 -8.60 -17.04 18.94
N LEU A 149 -7.83 -17.28 17.87
CA LEU A 149 -6.93 -18.41 17.80
C LEU A 149 -5.66 -18.20 18.63
N ILE A 150 -5.14 -16.98 18.65
CA ILE A 150 -3.98 -16.59 19.48
C ILE A 150 -4.32 -16.72 20.96
N GLU A 151 -5.51 -16.29 21.37
CA GLU A 151 -5.99 -16.42 22.75
C GLU A 151 -6.15 -17.90 23.16
N LYS A 152 -6.60 -18.74 22.24
CA LYS A 152 -6.86 -20.16 22.51
C LYS A 152 -5.61 -21.06 22.45
N TYR A 153 -4.74 -20.81 21.47
CA TYR A 153 -3.63 -21.72 21.15
C TYR A 153 -2.24 -21.07 21.24
N GLY A 154 -2.17 -19.75 21.43
CA GLY A 154 -0.93 -19.01 21.40
C GLY A 154 -0.53 -18.56 19.99
N ALA A 155 0.24 -17.47 19.92
CA ALA A 155 0.69 -16.88 18.67
C ALA A 155 1.61 -17.81 17.86
N ASP A 156 2.47 -18.55 18.53
CA ASP A 156 3.42 -19.43 17.87
C ASP A 156 2.74 -20.61 17.17
N THR A 157 1.66 -21.14 17.74
CA THR A 157 0.82 -22.16 17.08
C THR A 157 0.26 -21.64 15.75
N VAL A 158 -0.29 -20.43 15.75
CA VAL A 158 -0.88 -19.83 14.52
C VAL A 158 0.21 -19.57 13.49
N ARG A 159 1.36 -19.07 13.91
CA ARG A 159 2.53 -18.84 13.03
C ARG A 159 3.04 -20.16 12.45
N LEU A 160 3.18 -21.19 13.27
CA LEU A 160 3.63 -22.51 12.82
C LEU A 160 2.67 -23.09 11.79
N PHE A 161 1.36 -23.01 12.03
CA PHE A 161 0.37 -23.48 11.07
C PHE A 161 0.49 -22.76 9.71
N VAL A 162 0.57 -21.44 9.69
CA VAL A 162 0.66 -20.66 8.45
C VAL A 162 1.93 -21.02 7.67
N MET A 163 3.05 -21.20 8.35
CA MET A 163 4.32 -21.57 7.71
C MET A 163 4.34 -23.01 7.18
N PHE A 164 3.59 -23.91 7.81
CA PHE A 164 3.57 -25.33 7.47
C PHE A 164 2.50 -25.71 6.44
N ALA A 165 1.42 -24.93 6.36
CA ALA A 165 0.22 -25.28 5.58
C ALA A 165 0.45 -25.26 4.07
N ALA A 166 1.28 -24.33 3.58
CA ALA A 166 1.64 -24.26 2.16
C ALA A 166 2.96 -23.47 1.97
N PRO A 167 3.73 -23.74 0.90
CA PRO A 167 4.76 -22.82 0.43
C PRO A 167 4.18 -21.43 0.19
N PRO A 168 4.95 -20.36 0.44
CA PRO A 168 4.40 -19.00 0.40
C PRO A 168 3.81 -18.58 -0.96
N GLU A 169 4.28 -19.14 -2.07
CA GLU A 169 3.77 -18.87 -3.41
C GLU A 169 2.46 -19.60 -3.74
N GLN A 170 2.09 -20.58 -2.94
CA GLN A 170 0.89 -21.38 -3.15
C GLN A 170 -0.28 -20.84 -2.31
N SER A 171 -1.50 -21.10 -2.77
CA SER A 171 -2.68 -20.79 -1.99
C SER A 171 -2.75 -21.68 -0.74
N LEU A 172 -3.04 -21.06 0.39
CA LEU A 172 -3.20 -21.69 1.68
C LEU A 172 -4.69 -21.91 1.94
N GLU A 173 -5.12 -23.17 2.11
CA GLU A 173 -6.48 -23.47 2.60
C GLU A 173 -6.51 -23.41 4.12
N TRP A 174 -7.34 -22.52 4.65
CA TRP A 174 -7.47 -22.36 6.08
C TRP A 174 -8.16 -23.58 6.71
N SER A 175 -7.57 -24.12 7.77
CA SER A 175 -8.12 -25.27 8.49
C SER A 175 -7.95 -25.11 10.01
N ASP A 176 -9.06 -25.03 10.73
CA ASP A 176 -9.06 -24.99 12.19
C ASP A 176 -8.48 -26.27 12.80
N GLN A 177 -8.70 -27.41 12.15
CA GLN A 177 -8.07 -28.69 12.53
C GLN A 177 -6.55 -28.67 12.32
N GLY A 178 -6.09 -28.02 11.26
CA GLY A 178 -4.67 -27.80 11.01
C GLY A 178 -4.00 -26.96 12.09
N VAL A 179 -4.68 -25.91 12.57
CA VAL A 179 -4.20 -25.09 13.71
C VAL A 179 -4.12 -25.93 14.98
N GLN A 180 -5.13 -26.76 15.26
CA GLN A 180 -5.12 -27.65 16.41
C GLN A 180 -3.98 -28.69 16.31
N GLY A 181 -3.73 -29.23 15.12
CA GLY A 181 -2.60 -30.12 14.86
C GLY A 181 -1.25 -29.45 15.13
N ALA A 182 -1.07 -28.20 14.67
CA ALA A 182 0.15 -27.43 14.94
C ALA A 182 0.36 -27.19 16.44
N ASN A 183 -0.71 -26.95 17.20
CA ASN A 183 -0.64 -26.81 18.66
C ASN A 183 -0.14 -28.07 19.37
N SER A 184 -0.43 -29.23 18.81
CA SER A 184 0.02 -30.52 19.39
C SER A 184 1.51 -30.81 19.10
N CYS A 185 2.14 -30.05 18.22
CA CYS A 185 3.55 -30.15 17.86
C CYS A 185 4.45 -29.22 18.71
N LEU A 186 3.87 -28.23 19.36
CA LEU A 186 4.54 -27.28 20.26
C LEU A 186 4.41 -27.72 21.71
#